data_74ca194448996c53018cec4d62184fb4
#
_entry.id   74ca194448996c53018cec4d62184fb4
#
_cell.length_a   1.000
_cell.length_b   1.000
_cell.length_c   1.000
_cell.angle_alpha   90.00
_cell.angle_beta   90.00
_cell.angle_gamma   90.00
#
_symmetry.space_group_name_H-M   'P 1'
#
loop_
_entity.id
_entity.type
_entity.pdbx_description
1 polymer ?
#
loop_
_entity_poly.entity_id
_entity_poly.type
_entity_poly.pdbx_seq_one_letter_code
_entity_poly.pdbx_strand_id
1 'polypeptide(L)'
;MFGETVDKGSNLAGLSGRLRVMTYKLVLLRHGQSAWNKTNQFTGWVDVPLTEQGEAEAKRGGELLKEKNVLPDIVFTSLLRRAINTANIALDAADRLWIPVQRDWRLNERHYGALQGKNKTEIRQEYGDEKFMLWRRSYATPPPEIDPNDQYAQNHDPRYAGDPVPEAECLANVVERVKPYFESAIEPELRAGKTVLIAAHGNSLRAIVKMLDNLSEDEIAKVNIPTAIPLLYELD
;
A
#
# COMPACT_ATOMS: atom_id res chain seq x y z
N MET A 1 -0.60 -16.44 81.90
CA MET A 1 0.03 -17.44 81.00
C MET A 1 -0.40 -17.07 79.60
N PHE A 2 0.56 -16.72 78.80
CA PHE A 2 0.40 -15.94 77.56
C PHE A 2 0.05 -16.83 76.38
N GLY A 3 -0.95 -16.40 75.60
CA GLY A 3 -1.28 -17.02 74.29
C GLY A 3 -0.97 -16.02 73.20
N GLU A 4 0.02 -16.36 72.35
CA GLU A 4 0.40 -15.60 71.16
C GLU A 4 -0.65 -15.79 70.07
N THR A 5 -1.15 -14.68 69.55
CA THR A 5 -1.95 -14.62 68.33
C THR A 5 -1.04 -14.52 67.13
N VAL A 6 -1.04 -15.57 66.28
CA VAL A 6 -0.35 -15.56 64.97
C VAL A 6 -1.20 -14.83 63.98
N ASP A 7 -0.71 -13.65 63.59
CA ASP A 7 -1.24 -12.88 62.48
C ASP A 7 -0.94 -13.56 61.13
N LYS A 8 -1.96 -14.05 60.43
CA LYS A 8 -1.83 -14.52 59.05
C LYS A 8 -2.12 -13.36 58.09
N GLY A 9 -1.09 -12.54 57.91
CA GLY A 9 -1.08 -11.54 56.85
C GLY A 9 -1.06 -12.26 55.48
N SER A 10 -2.21 -12.31 54.81
CA SER A 10 -2.33 -12.73 53.44
C SER A 10 -1.74 -11.66 52.52
N ASN A 11 -0.54 -11.89 52.05
CA ASN A 11 0.17 -11.06 51.09
C ASN A 11 -0.45 -11.27 49.68
N LEU A 12 -1.54 -10.58 49.37
CA LEU A 12 -2.05 -10.41 48.00
C LEU A 12 -1.44 -9.15 47.40
N ALA A 13 -0.09 -9.13 47.30
CA ALA A 13 0.60 -8.10 46.58
C ALA A 13 0.88 -8.56 45.13
N GLY A 14 0.18 -7.95 44.19
CA GLY A 14 0.71 -7.61 42.89
C GLY A 14 0.60 -8.63 41.78
N LEU A 15 -0.60 -8.88 41.29
CA LEU A 15 -0.82 -9.20 39.87
C LEU A 15 -1.56 -8.03 39.22
N SER A 16 -0.96 -6.84 39.23
CA SER A 16 -1.30 -5.82 38.28
C SER A 16 -0.60 -6.18 36.97
N GLY A 17 -1.08 -7.21 36.29
CA GLY A 17 -0.81 -7.46 34.90
C GLY A 17 -1.37 -6.27 34.12
N ARG A 18 -0.54 -5.28 33.84
CA ARG A 18 -0.87 -4.32 32.78
C ARG A 18 -1.13 -5.17 31.55
N LEU A 19 -2.37 -5.26 31.12
CA LEU A 19 -2.72 -5.70 29.78
C LEU A 19 -1.89 -4.83 28.83
N ARG A 20 -0.80 -5.38 28.31
CA ARG A 20 -0.07 -4.77 27.21
C ARG A 20 -1.04 -4.81 26.04
N VAL A 21 -1.64 -3.68 25.71
CA VAL A 21 -2.31 -3.52 24.43
C VAL A 21 -1.23 -3.82 23.39
N MET A 22 -1.38 -4.91 22.66
CA MET A 22 -0.47 -5.27 21.60
C MET A 22 -0.75 -4.34 20.43
N THR A 23 0.11 -3.38 20.20
CA THR A 23 0.03 -2.53 19.02
C THR A 23 0.79 -3.18 17.86
N TYR A 24 0.12 -3.31 16.74
CA TYR A 24 0.67 -3.84 15.49
C TYR A 24 1.14 -2.69 14.61
N LYS A 25 2.32 -2.82 13.99
CA LYS A 25 2.88 -1.76 13.15
C LYS A 25 2.74 -2.11 11.67
N LEU A 26 1.98 -1.29 10.95
CA LEU A 26 1.85 -1.35 9.51
C LEU A 26 2.42 -0.07 8.89
N VAL A 27 3.35 -0.22 7.95
CA VAL A 27 3.92 0.88 7.19
C VAL A 27 3.42 0.81 5.75
N LEU A 28 2.84 1.89 5.26
CA LEU A 28 2.47 2.05 3.86
C LEU A 28 3.49 2.96 3.17
N LEU A 29 4.04 2.50 2.05
CA LEU A 29 5.03 3.22 1.27
C LEU A 29 4.62 3.23 -0.21
N ARG A 30 4.23 4.39 -0.73
CA ARG A 30 3.99 4.54 -2.16
C ARG A 30 5.33 4.55 -2.90
N HIS A 31 5.37 3.92 -4.08
CA HIS A 31 6.58 3.96 -4.92
C HIS A 31 7.04 5.39 -5.21
N GLY A 32 8.36 5.58 -5.39
CA GLY A 32 8.97 6.84 -5.80
C GLY A 32 8.50 7.30 -7.18
N GLN A 33 8.91 8.50 -7.58
CA GLN A 33 8.55 9.04 -8.89
C GLN A 33 8.90 8.06 -10.01
N SER A 34 7.91 7.69 -10.83
CA SER A 34 8.11 6.88 -12.03
C SER A 34 8.32 7.74 -13.28
N ALA A 35 8.84 7.13 -14.36
CA ALA A 35 9.01 7.79 -15.65
C ALA A 35 7.72 8.48 -16.12
N TRP A 36 6.56 7.83 -15.98
CA TRP A 36 5.28 8.39 -16.39
C TRP A 36 4.62 9.32 -15.36
N ASN A 37 5.06 9.31 -14.10
CA ASN A 37 4.74 10.41 -13.19
C ASN A 37 5.41 11.70 -13.66
N LYS A 38 6.70 11.63 -14.05
CA LYS A 38 7.47 12.78 -14.57
C LYS A 38 6.85 13.37 -15.84
N THR A 39 6.38 12.53 -16.75
CA THR A 39 5.76 12.95 -18.02
C THR A 39 4.24 13.15 -17.93
N ASN A 40 3.66 13.11 -16.73
CA ASN A 40 2.23 13.32 -16.46
C ASN A 40 1.29 12.39 -17.24
N GLN A 41 1.65 11.10 -17.34
CA GLN A 41 0.84 10.09 -18.02
C GLN A 41 0.06 9.21 -17.01
N PHE A 42 -1.05 8.64 -17.47
CA PHE A 42 -1.75 7.58 -16.75
C PHE A 42 -0.95 6.28 -16.86
N THR A 43 -0.54 5.70 -15.73
CA THR A 43 0.35 4.53 -15.74
C THR A 43 -0.41 3.21 -15.59
N GLY A 44 -1.24 3.08 -14.57
CA GLY A 44 -1.97 1.83 -14.31
C GLY A 44 -1.05 0.61 -14.16
N TRP A 45 -1.34 -0.44 -14.92
CA TRP A 45 -0.58 -1.69 -14.90
C TRP A 45 0.61 -1.71 -15.88
N VAL A 46 0.83 -0.65 -16.65
CA VAL A 46 2.03 -0.55 -17.48
C VAL A 46 3.27 -0.49 -16.59
N ASP A 47 4.25 -1.33 -16.89
CA ASP A 47 5.41 -1.57 -16.04
C ASP A 47 6.57 -0.62 -16.35
N VAL A 48 6.43 0.64 -15.93
CA VAL A 48 7.45 1.69 -16.10
C VAL A 48 8.43 1.74 -14.94
N PRO A 49 9.71 2.13 -15.19
CA PRO A 49 10.73 2.24 -14.14
C PRO A 49 10.53 3.49 -13.26
N LEU A 50 11.27 3.53 -12.15
CA LEU A 50 11.53 4.76 -11.40
C LEU A 50 12.40 5.71 -12.21
N THR A 51 12.34 7.00 -11.89
CA THR A 51 13.35 7.97 -12.26
C THR A 51 14.47 7.99 -11.22
N GLU A 52 15.61 8.63 -11.52
CA GLU A 52 16.67 8.87 -10.54
C GLU A 52 16.15 9.59 -9.29
N GLN A 53 15.22 10.54 -9.46
CA GLN A 53 14.53 11.18 -8.34
C GLN A 53 13.71 10.15 -7.55
N GLY A 54 12.97 9.26 -8.21
CA GLY A 54 12.16 8.23 -7.56
C GLY A 54 13.02 7.23 -6.78
N GLU A 55 14.22 6.90 -7.24
CA GLU A 55 15.20 6.10 -6.52
C GLU A 55 15.74 6.82 -5.29
N ALA A 56 16.06 8.10 -5.41
CA ALA A 56 16.48 8.94 -4.29
C ALA A 56 15.35 9.09 -3.23
N GLU A 57 14.09 9.26 -3.67
CA GLU A 57 12.92 9.28 -2.80
C GLU A 57 12.77 7.94 -2.05
N ALA A 58 12.91 6.80 -2.75
CA ALA A 58 12.84 5.48 -2.14
C ALA A 58 13.93 5.24 -1.08
N LYS A 59 15.16 5.67 -1.37
CA LYS A 59 16.28 5.64 -0.42
C LYS A 59 15.95 6.46 0.82
N ARG A 60 15.47 7.69 0.63
CA ARG A 60 15.08 8.56 1.75
C ARG A 60 13.97 7.93 2.60
N GLY A 61 13.00 7.26 1.96
CA GLY A 61 11.96 6.49 2.67
C GLY A 61 12.55 5.43 3.60
N GLY A 62 13.53 4.68 3.14
CA GLY A 62 14.24 3.67 3.95
C GLY A 62 15.06 4.29 5.09
N GLU A 63 15.76 5.40 4.84
CA GLU A 63 16.48 6.15 5.87
C GLU A 63 15.52 6.64 6.98
N LEU A 64 14.34 7.13 6.61
CA LEU A 64 13.31 7.56 7.58
C LEU A 64 12.83 6.39 8.46
N LEU A 65 12.65 5.20 7.89
CA LEU A 65 12.30 4.00 8.67
C LEU A 65 13.38 3.69 9.70
N LYS A 66 14.65 3.77 9.29
CA LYS A 66 15.80 3.54 10.17
C LYS A 66 15.90 4.60 11.27
N GLU A 67 15.83 5.88 10.92
CA GLU A 67 15.88 7.03 11.84
C GLU A 67 14.78 6.95 12.92
N LYS A 68 13.58 6.49 12.54
CA LYS A 68 12.43 6.34 13.44
C LYS A 68 12.40 5.00 14.19
N ASN A 69 13.36 4.12 13.94
CA ASN A 69 13.39 2.76 14.47
C ASN A 69 12.09 1.97 14.19
N VAL A 70 11.53 2.14 13.00
CA VAL A 70 10.37 1.41 12.48
C VAL A 70 10.88 0.44 11.41
N LEU A 71 11.51 -0.64 11.85
CA LEU A 71 12.17 -1.59 10.96
C LEU A 71 11.22 -2.72 10.60
N PRO A 72 10.91 -2.93 9.32
CA PRO A 72 10.01 -4.00 8.90
C PRO A 72 10.63 -5.39 9.09
N ASP A 73 9.78 -6.38 9.36
CA ASP A 73 10.11 -7.80 9.45
C ASP A 73 9.69 -8.57 8.20
N ILE A 74 8.77 -8.04 7.42
CA ILE A 74 8.27 -8.59 6.16
C ILE A 74 7.77 -7.47 5.26
N VAL A 75 7.90 -7.66 3.95
CA VAL A 75 7.40 -6.72 2.94
C VAL A 75 6.40 -7.40 2.03
N PHE A 76 5.31 -6.69 1.74
CA PHE A 76 4.37 -6.99 0.66
C PHE A 76 4.48 -5.93 -0.43
N THR A 77 4.52 -6.34 -1.68
CA THR A 77 4.59 -5.43 -2.83
C THR A 77 3.84 -5.99 -4.04
N SER A 78 3.68 -5.17 -5.06
CA SER A 78 3.00 -5.54 -6.31
C SER A 78 3.92 -6.30 -7.27
N LEU A 79 3.42 -6.60 -8.46
CA LEU A 79 4.20 -7.16 -9.56
C LEU A 79 4.84 -6.09 -10.48
N LEU A 80 4.70 -4.80 -10.13
CA LEU A 80 5.19 -3.70 -10.95
C LEU A 80 6.55 -3.21 -10.44
N ARG A 81 7.52 -3.11 -11.37
CA ARG A 81 8.94 -2.82 -11.06
C ARG A 81 9.15 -1.56 -10.21
N ARG A 82 8.35 -0.52 -10.40
CA ARG A 82 8.48 0.72 -9.63
C ARG A 82 8.22 0.53 -8.14
N ALA A 83 7.26 -0.34 -7.77
CA ALA A 83 7.00 -0.66 -6.37
C ALA A 83 8.04 -1.66 -5.83
N ILE A 84 8.40 -2.67 -6.61
CA ILE A 84 9.45 -3.64 -6.27
C ILE A 84 10.78 -2.93 -6.00
N ASN A 85 11.20 -2.03 -6.91
CA ASN A 85 12.46 -1.32 -6.77
C ASN A 85 12.42 -0.32 -5.60
N THR A 86 11.28 0.35 -5.38
CA THR A 86 11.10 1.20 -4.18
C THR A 86 11.28 0.37 -2.91
N ALA A 87 10.67 -0.81 -2.83
CA ALA A 87 10.84 -1.71 -1.69
C ALA A 87 12.31 -2.10 -1.49
N ASN A 88 12.98 -2.58 -2.55
CA ASN A 88 14.37 -3.01 -2.48
C ASN A 88 15.30 -1.87 -2.02
N ILE A 89 15.17 -0.67 -2.62
CA ILE A 89 16.00 0.50 -2.28
C ILE A 89 15.74 0.96 -0.84
N ALA A 90 14.47 1.00 -0.41
CA ALA A 90 14.11 1.39 0.94
C ALA A 90 14.62 0.37 1.98
N LEU A 91 14.52 -0.93 1.69
CA LEU A 91 15.05 -1.98 2.56
C LEU A 91 16.58 -1.94 2.67
N ASP A 92 17.28 -1.70 1.56
CA ASP A 92 18.74 -1.55 1.57
C ASP A 92 19.16 -0.36 2.46
N ALA A 93 18.52 0.79 2.29
CA ALA A 93 18.77 1.99 3.11
C ALA A 93 18.41 1.79 4.60
N ALA A 94 17.46 0.90 4.90
CA ALA A 94 17.05 0.56 6.26
C ALA A 94 17.86 -0.60 6.89
N ASP A 95 18.87 -1.16 6.19
CA ASP A 95 19.60 -2.39 6.58
C ASP A 95 18.67 -3.61 6.76
N ARG A 96 17.62 -3.71 5.94
CA ARG A 96 16.59 -4.75 6.00
C ARG A 96 16.41 -5.54 4.69
N LEU A 97 17.36 -5.47 3.77
CA LEU A 97 17.27 -6.14 2.46
C LEU A 97 17.10 -7.68 2.56
N TRP A 98 17.49 -8.25 3.66
CA TRP A 98 17.49 -9.71 3.94
C TRP A 98 16.13 -10.27 4.38
N ILE A 99 15.13 -9.42 4.68
CA ILE A 99 13.82 -9.88 5.17
C ILE A 99 12.97 -10.49 4.05
N PRO A 100 11.95 -11.33 4.38
CA PRO A 100 11.03 -11.89 3.40
C PRO A 100 10.26 -10.81 2.62
N VAL A 101 10.11 -11.03 1.31
CA VAL A 101 9.32 -10.18 0.41
C VAL A 101 8.27 -11.04 -0.29
N GLN A 102 7.01 -10.67 -0.18
CA GLN A 102 5.90 -11.28 -0.92
C GLN A 102 5.41 -10.32 -2.00
N ARG A 103 5.19 -10.85 -3.20
CA ARG A 103 4.69 -10.10 -4.36
C ARG A 103 3.35 -10.66 -4.80
N ASP A 104 2.40 -9.75 -5.04
CA ASP A 104 1.06 -10.15 -5.46
C ASP A 104 0.42 -9.08 -6.36
N TRP A 105 -0.24 -9.51 -7.44
CA TRP A 105 -0.90 -8.60 -8.38
C TRP A 105 -2.03 -7.80 -7.72
N ARG A 106 -2.65 -8.31 -6.66
CA ARG A 106 -3.71 -7.60 -5.93
C ARG A 106 -3.25 -6.30 -5.28
N LEU A 107 -1.93 -6.09 -5.15
CA LEU A 107 -1.33 -4.83 -4.74
C LEU A 107 -0.93 -3.92 -5.91
N ASN A 108 -1.16 -4.31 -7.17
CA ASN A 108 -0.91 -3.46 -8.32
C ASN A 108 -1.68 -2.13 -8.22
N GLU A 109 -1.24 -1.14 -9.00
CA GLU A 109 -1.98 0.10 -9.19
C GLU A 109 -3.37 -0.17 -9.79
N ARG A 110 -4.30 0.75 -9.67
CA ARG A 110 -5.56 0.74 -10.38
C ARG A 110 -5.32 0.69 -11.88
N HIS A 111 -6.02 -0.20 -12.58
CA HIS A 111 -5.96 -0.28 -14.03
C HIS A 111 -6.72 0.90 -14.65
N TYR A 112 -6.02 1.75 -15.38
CA TYR A 112 -6.62 2.94 -15.98
C TYR A 112 -7.27 2.71 -17.35
N GLY A 113 -7.46 1.46 -17.75
CA GLY A 113 -8.13 1.12 -18.99
C GLY A 113 -7.48 1.78 -20.23
N ALA A 114 -8.31 2.28 -21.13
CA ALA A 114 -7.89 2.98 -22.35
C ALA A 114 -7.12 4.29 -22.09
N LEU A 115 -7.05 4.76 -20.84
CA LEU A 115 -6.26 5.94 -20.50
C LEU A 115 -4.78 5.63 -20.28
N GLN A 116 -4.38 4.34 -20.14
CA GLN A 116 -2.98 3.95 -19.97
C GLN A 116 -2.11 4.52 -21.09
N GLY A 117 -0.98 5.15 -20.74
CA GLY A 117 -0.08 5.84 -21.67
C GLY A 117 -0.49 7.25 -22.08
N LYS A 118 -1.72 7.67 -21.85
CA LYS A 118 -2.22 8.99 -22.25
C LYS A 118 -1.80 10.08 -21.29
N ASN A 119 -1.52 11.28 -21.83
CA ASN A 119 -1.18 12.45 -21.03
C ASN A 119 -2.41 12.99 -20.30
N LYS A 120 -2.28 13.25 -19.00
CA LYS A 120 -3.41 13.70 -18.16
C LYS A 120 -3.93 15.08 -18.55
N THR A 121 -3.06 15.98 -19.00
CA THR A 121 -3.45 17.31 -19.43
C THR A 121 -4.25 17.25 -20.75
N GLU A 122 -3.81 16.41 -21.70
CA GLU A 122 -4.51 16.21 -22.96
C GLU A 122 -5.91 15.60 -22.75
N ILE A 123 -6.02 14.56 -21.93
CA ILE A 123 -7.31 13.95 -21.57
C ILE A 123 -8.24 14.96 -20.90
N ARG A 124 -7.70 15.80 -20.01
CA ARG A 124 -8.49 16.86 -19.36
C ARG A 124 -9.00 17.91 -20.37
N GLN A 125 -8.17 18.27 -21.36
CA GLN A 125 -8.56 19.20 -22.41
C GLN A 125 -9.60 18.60 -23.37
N GLU A 126 -9.46 17.31 -23.70
CA GLU A 126 -10.34 16.61 -24.65
C GLU A 126 -11.72 16.31 -24.04
N TYR A 127 -11.78 15.85 -22.79
CA TYR A 127 -13.03 15.37 -22.16
C TYR A 127 -13.62 16.32 -21.13
N GLY A 128 -12.92 17.40 -20.79
CA GLY A 128 -13.31 18.37 -19.76
C GLY A 128 -13.01 17.94 -18.33
N ASP A 129 -13.01 18.91 -17.42
CA ASP A 129 -12.65 18.74 -16.00
C ASP A 129 -13.51 17.73 -15.26
N GLU A 130 -14.81 17.78 -15.49
CA GLU A 130 -15.78 16.91 -14.80
C GLU A 130 -15.51 15.43 -15.11
N LYS A 131 -15.43 15.08 -16.39
CA LYS A 131 -15.20 13.70 -16.82
C LYS A 131 -13.82 13.20 -16.45
N PHE A 132 -12.79 14.07 -16.58
CA PHE A 132 -11.44 13.77 -16.14
C PHE A 132 -11.38 13.47 -14.64
N MET A 133 -12.02 14.29 -13.80
CA MET A 133 -12.04 14.09 -12.36
C MET A 133 -12.85 12.86 -11.96
N LEU A 134 -13.94 12.56 -12.68
CA LEU A 134 -14.73 11.35 -12.50
C LEU A 134 -13.86 10.11 -12.70
N TRP A 135 -13.16 9.98 -13.82
CA TRP A 135 -12.27 8.85 -14.09
C TRP A 135 -11.07 8.78 -13.15
N ARG A 136 -10.59 9.92 -12.67
CA ARG A 136 -9.40 9.99 -11.82
C ARG A 136 -9.70 9.76 -10.35
N ARG A 137 -10.83 10.19 -9.82
CA ARG A 137 -11.10 10.31 -8.39
C ARG A 137 -12.36 9.60 -7.91
N SER A 138 -13.33 9.33 -8.78
CA SER A 138 -14.56 8.64 -8.39
C SER A 138 -14.24 7.27 -7.75
N TYR A 139 -15.01 6.94 -6.74
CA TYR A 139 -14.94 5.64 -6.09
C TYR A 139 -15.50 4.52 -6.99
N ALA A 140 -16.65 4.77 -7.64
CA ALA A 140 -17.43 3.77 -8.34
C ALA A 140 -17.36 3.83 -9.88
N THR A 141 -16.78 4.90 -10.46
CA THR A 141 -16.77 5.07 -11.92
C THR A 141 -15.41 4.71 -12.51
N PRO A 142 -15.30 3.64 -13.29
CA PRO A 142 -14.06 3.29 -13.99
C PRO A 142 -13.83 4.21 -15.20
N PRO A 143 -12.59 4.33 -15.67
CA PRO A 143 -12.29 4.89 -17.00
C PRO A 143 -12.79 3.94 -18.10
N PRO A 144 -12.75 4.36 -19.38
CA PRO A 144 -13.07 3.47 -20.51
C PRO A 144 -12.19 2.22 -20.52
N GLU A 145 -12.78 1.08 -20.88
CA GLU A 145 -12.09 -0.19 -20.99
C GLU A 145 -11.01 -0.14 -22.08
N ILE A 146 -9.89 -0.84 -21.86
CA ILE A 146 -8.82 -0.95 -22.84
C ILE A 146 -9.18 -2.05 -23.86
N ASP A 147 -8.83 -1.82 -25.14
CA ASP A 147 -8.89 -2.89 -26.12
C ASP A 147 -7.88 -3.99 -25.74
N PRO A 148 -8.28 -5.27 -25.72
CA PRO A 148 -7.36 -6.38 -25.44
C PRO A 148 -6.14 -6.46 -26.36
N ASN A 149 -6.20 -5.85 -27.55
CA ASN A 149 -5.10 -5.78 -28.52
C ASN A 149 -4.28 -4.48 -28.40
N ASP A 150 -4.62 -3.58 -27.48
CA ASP A 150 -3.82 -2.38 -27.25
C ASP A 150 -2.42 -2.76 -26.74
N GLN A 151 -1.41 -2.00 -27.16
CA GLN A 151 -0.01 -2.22 -26.75
C GLN A 151 0.20 -2.13 -25.22
N TYR A 152 -0.72 -1.50 -24.50
CA TYR A 152 -0.68 -1.36 -23.04
C TYR A 152 -1.67 -2.29 -22.33
N ALA A 153 -2.30 -3.22 -23.03
CA ALA A 153 -3.09 -4.29 -22.42
C ALA A 153 -2.18 -5.38 -21.82
N GLN A 154 -2.59 -6.01 -20.73
CA GLN A 154 -1.82 -7.03 -20.02
C GLN A 154 -2.33 -8.47 -20.25
N ASN A 155 -3.26 -8.68 -21.15
CA ASN A 155 -3.89 -9.99 -21.40
C ASN A 155 -2.91 -11.12 -21.76
N HIS A 156 -1.74 -10.76 -22.30
CA HIS A 156 -0.70 -11.72 -22.69
C HIS A 156 0.56 -11.63 -21.83
N ASP A 157 0.52 -10.87 -20.74
CA ASP A 157 1.67 -10.73 -19.84
C ASP A 157 1.79 -11.97 -18.93
N PRO A 158 2.92 -12.70 -18.98
CA PRO A 158 3.10 -13.93 -18.22
C PRO A 158 3.03 -13.74 -16.70
N ARG A 159 3.17 -12.51 -16.20
CA ARG A 159 3.04 -12.21 -14.77
C ARG A 159 1.63 -12.46 -14.25
N TYR A 160 0.63 -12.44 -15.15
CA TYR A 160 -0.78 -12.59 -14.81
C TYR A 160 -1.39 -13.88 -15.39
N ALA A 161 -0.55 -14.83 -15.77
CA ALA A 161 -1.04 -16.10 -16.31
C ALA A 161 -1.89 -16.86 -15.29
N GLY A 162 -3.18 -17.00 -15.57
CA GLY A 162 -4.15 -17.64 -14.67
C GLY A 162 -4.85 -16.70 -13.69
N ASP A 163 -4.45 -15.44 -13.64
CA ASP A 163 -5.10 -14.40 -12.83
C ASP A 163 -6.05 -13.53 -13.69
N PRO A 164 -7.08 -12.91 -13.08
CA PRO A 164 -7.93 -11.98 -13.81
C PRO A 164 -7.16 -10.70 -14.14
N VAL A 165 -7.15 -10.32 -15.42
CA VAL A 165 -6.62 -9.03 -15.88
C VAL A 165 -7.80 -8.09 -16.13
N PRO A 166 -7.94 -6.98 -15.38
CA PRO A 166 -9.03 -6.05 -15.59
C PRO A 166 -8.83 -5.24 -16.88
N GLU A 167 -9.92 -4.92 -17.55
CA GLU A 167 -9.92 -3.99 -18.70
C GLU A 167 -9.96 -2.52 -18.26
N ALA A 168 -10.51 -2.24 -17.09
CA ALA A 168 -10.48 -0.96 -16.38
C ALA A 168 -10.89 -1.16 -14.92
N GLU A 169 -10.44 -0.29 -14.02
CA GLU A 169 -10.84 -0.31 -12.61
C GLU A 169 -11.23 1.08 -12.09
N CYS A 170 -12.27 1.13 -11.27
CA CYS A 170 -12.49 2.21 -10.31
C CYS A 170 -11.86 1.85 -8.95
N LEU A 171 -11.90 2.74 -7.97
CA LEU A 171 -11.33 2.45 -6.65
C LEU A 171 -12.07 1.32 -5.92
N ALA A 172 -13.39 1.17 -6.15
CA ALA A 172 -14.16 0.07 -5.58
C ALA A 172 -13.61 -1.30 -6.01
N ASN A 173 -13.26 -1.47 -7.29
CA ASN A 173 -12.64 -2.71 -7.79
C ASN A 173 -11.29 -2.98 -7.14
N VAL A 174 -10.50 -1.93 -6.90
CA VAL A 174 -9.22 -2.07 -6.18
C VAL A 174 -9.46 -2.52 -4.74
N VAL A 175 -10.45 -1.96 -4.03
CA VAL A 175 -10.82 -2.41 -2.67
C VAL A 175 -11.26 -3.87 -2.69
N GLU A 176 -12.08 -4.26 -3.66
CA GLU A 176 -12.59 -5.63 -3.81
C GLU A 176 -11.47 -6.67 -3.94
N ARG A 177 -10.39 -6.38 -4.68
CA ARG A 177 -9.24 -7.30 -4.79
C ARG A 177 -8.21 -7.19 -3.66
N VAL A 178 -8.02 -6.00 -3.10
CA VAL A 178 -7.04 -5.77 -2.03
C VAL A 178 -7.52 -6.33 -0.70
N LYS A 179 -8.81 -6.16 -0.36
CA LYS A 179 -9.37 -6.55 0.94
C LYS A 179 -9.15 -8.03 1.28
N PRO A 180 -9.57 -9.00 0.46
CA PRO A 180 -9.36 -10.42 0.78
C PRO A 180 -7.89 -10.81 0.87
N TYR A 181 -7.01 -10.15 0.10
CA TYR A 181 -5.58 -10.38 0.20
C TYR A 181 -5.00 -9.81 1.49
N PHE A 182 -5.44 -8.63 1.90
CA PHE A 182 -5.05 -8.03 3.17
C PHE A 182 -5.44 -8.94 4.35
N GLU A 183 -6.69 -9.39 4.38
CA GLU A 183 -7.23 -10.25 5.45
C GLU A 183 -6.57 -11.64 5.50
N SER A 184 -6.22 -12.22 4.35
CA SER A 184 -5.68 -13.59 4.28
C SER A 184 -4.16 -13.69 4.35
N ALA A 185 -3.42 -12.68 3.90
CA ALA A 185 -1.96 -12.73 3.80
C ALA A 185 -1.25 -11.69 4.69
N ILE A 186 -1.78 -10.46 4.81
CA ILE A 186 -1.10 -9.35 5.47
C ILE A 186 -1.48 -9.29 6.96
N GLU A 187 -2.76 -9.34 7.28
CA GLU A 187 -3.26 -9.27 8.66
C GLU A 187 -2.70 -10.39 9.56
N PRO A 188 -2.54 -11.66 9.12
CA PRO A 188 -1.92 -12.69 9.93
C PRO A 188 -0.49 -12.37 10.35
N GLU A 189 0.30 -11.70 9.49
CA GLU A 189 1.66 -11.29 9.82
C GLU A 189 1.68 -10.16 10.86
N LEU A 190 0.74 -9.22 10.76
CA LEU A 190 0.53 -8.19 11.79
C LEU A 190 0.15 -8.82 13.13
N ARG A 191 -0.83 -9.74 13.13
CA ARG A 191 -1.27 -10.45 14.34
C ARG A 191 -0.19 -11.34 14.96
N ALA A 192 0.78 -11.78 14.17
CA ALA A 192 1.99 -12.44 14.64
C ALA A 192 3.00 -11.49 15.32
N GLY A 193 2.69 -10.19 15.41
CA GLY A 193 3.53 -9.18 16.05
C GLY A 193 4.64 -8.60 15.17
N LYS A 194 4.61 -8.88 13.86
CA LYS A 194 5.59 -8.35 12.91
C LYS A 194 5.28 -6.91 12.54
N THR A 195 6.33 -6.11 12.32
CA THR A 195 6.23 -4.84 11.61
C THR A 195 6.14 -5.12 10.12
N VAL A 196 5.00 -4.81 9.50
CA VAL A 196 4.72 -5.09 8.10
C VAL A 196 4.93 -3.82 7.26
N LEU A 197 5.67 -3.92 6.16
CA LEU A 197 5.78 -2.88 5.15
C LEU A 197 4.97 -3.28 3.90
N ILE A 198 4.10 -2.40 3.43
CA ILE A 198 3.46 -2.52 2.11
C ILE A 198 4.02 -1.44 1.20
N ALA A 199 4.84 -1.84 0.23
CA ALA A 199 5.37 -0.96 -0.81
C ALA A 199 4.54 -1.13 -2.08
N ALA A 200 3.68 -0.15 -2.38
CA ALA A 200 2.70 -0.28 -3.46
C ALA A 200 2.39 1.06 -4.16
N HIS A 201 1.14 1.30 -4.53
CA HIS A 201 0.75 2.38 -5.43
C HIS A 201 -0.31 3.28 -4.80
N GLY A 202 -0.53 4.44 -5.45
CA GLY A 202 -1.47 5.43 -4.94
C GLY A 202 -2.87 4.87 -4.66
N ASN A 203 -3.46 4.09 -5.58
CA ASN A 203 -4.82 3.58 -5.39
C ASN A 203 -4.88 2.29 -4.56
N SER A 204 -3.91 1.38 -4.67
CA SER A 204 -3.89 0.20 -3.79
C SER A 204 -3.70 0.60 -2.31
N LEU A 205 -2.83 1.57 -2.03
CA LEU A 205 -2.68 2.11 -0.67
C LEU A 205 -3.91 2.90 -0.21
N ARG A 206 -4.56 3.66 -1.09
CA ARG A 206 -5.84 4.33 -0.77
C ARG A 206 -6.94 3.32 -0.43
N ALA A 207 -6.98 2.18 -1.09
CA ALA A 207 -7.90 1.09 -0.74
C ALA A 207 -7.66 0.60 0.69
N ILE A 208 -6.41 0.42 1.10
CA ILE A 208 -6.02 0.02 2.45
C ILE A 208 -6.40 1.11 3.47
N VAL A 209 -6.05 2.37 3.22
CA VAL A 209 -6.41 3.51 4.08
C VAL A 209 -7.93 3.60 4.25
N LYS A 210 -8.71 3.44 3.15
CA LYS A 210 -10.17 3.44 3.24
C LYS A 210 -10.70 2.36 4.19
N MET A 211 -10.11 1.17 4.14
CA MET A 211 -10.53 0.06 5.02
C MET A 211 -10.15 0.31 6.49
N LEU A 212 -8.92 0.74 6.74
CA LEU A 212 -8.41 0.95 8.10
C LEU A 212 -9.09 2.12 8.80
N ASP A 213 -9.26 3.24 8.11
CA ASP A 213 -9.83 4.48 8.66
C ASP A 213 -11.34 4.55 8.47
N ASN A 214 -11.97 3.52 7.88
CA ASN A 214 -13.40 3.46 7.58
C ASN A 214 -13.94 4.71 6.85
N LEU A 215 -13.17 5.20 5.88
CA LEU A 215 -13.50 6.42 5.14
C LEU A 215 -14.70 6.23 4.21
N SER A 216 -15.53 7.26 4.10
CA SER A 216 -16.56 7.36 3.06
C SER A 216 -15.97 7.48 1.65
N GLU A 217 -16.82 7.40 0.63
CA GLU A 217 -16.41 7.58 -0.76
C GLU A 217 -15.90 9.02 -1.03
N ASP A 218 -16.54 10.00 -0.43
CA ASP A 218 -16.16 11.41 -0.57
C ASP A 218 -14.84 11.73 0.16
N GLU A 219 -14.60 11.11 1.30
CA GLU A 219 -13.36 11.28 2.07
C GLU A 219 -12.19 10.66 1.35
N ILE A 220 -12.32 9.41 0.88
CA ILE A 220 -11.23 8.74 0.16
C ILE A 220 -10.89 9.42 -1.16
N ALA A 221 -11.85 10.07 -1.81
CA ALA A 221 -11.59 10.84 -3.04
C ALA A 221 -10.57 11.97 -2.81
N LYS A 222 -10.50 12.52 -1.60
CA LYS A 222 -9.60 13.63 -1.22
C LYS A 222 -8.24 13.16 -0.71
N VAL A 223 -8.11 11.89 -0.32
CA VAL A 223 -6.84 11.35 0.19
C VAL A 223 -5.79 11.30 -0.89
N ASN A 224 -4.62 11.85 -0.59
CA ASN A 224 -3.44 11.76 -1.42
C ASN A 224 -2.29 11.13 -0.62
N ILE A 225 -1.63 10.13 -1.19
CA ILE A 225 -0.49 9.47 -0.58
C ILE A 225 0.77 9.94 -1.31
N PRO A 226 1.68 10.66 -0.62
CA PRO A 226 2.91 11.14 -1.23
C PRO A 226 3.82 9.99 -1.65
N THR A 227 4.68 10.21 -2.65
CA THR A 227 5.68 9.24 -3.08
C THR A 227 6.74 9.03 -2.01
N ALA A 228 7.07 7.79 -1.74
CA ALA A 228 8.16 7.31 -0.89
C ALA A 228 8.28 7.94 0.52
N ILE A 229 7.18 8.50 1.03
CA ILE A 229 7.08 8.93 2.44
C ILE A 229 6.36 7.84 3.21
N PRO A 230 7.01 7.19 4.20
CA PRO A 230 6.37 6.16 5.00
C PRO A 230 5.19 6.70 5.81
N LEU A 231 4.04 6.04 5.72
CA LEU A 231 2.88 6.27 6.57
C LEU A 231 2.78 5.12 7.56
N LEU A 232 2.92 5.44 8.85
CA LEU A 232 2.87 4.45 9.93
C LEU A 232 1.46 4.38 10.54
N TYR A 233 0.92 3.17 10.60
CA TYR A 233 -0.24 2.81 11.39
C TYR A 233 0.21 2.01 12.62
N GLU A 234 -0.29 2.40 13.78
CA GLU A 234 -0.26 1.60 15.01
C GLU A 234 -1.69 1.10 15.24
N LEU A 235 -1.88 -0.22 15.07
CA LEU A 235 -3.19 -0.88 15.08
C LEU A 235 -3.37 -1.66 16.39
N ASP A 236 -4.60 -1.73 16.90
CA ASP A 236 -5.00 -2.46 18.10
C ASP A 236 -5.38 -3.92 17.81
#